data_40aff66baf125b74410b2437a8db90d0
#
_entry.id   40aff66baf125b74410b2437a8db90d0
#
_cell.length_a   1.000
_cell.length_b   1.000
_cell.length_c   1.000
_cell.angle_alpha   90.00
_cell.angle_beta   90.00
_cell.angle_gamma   90.00
#
_symmetry.space_group_name_H-M   'P 1'
#
loop_
_entity.id
_entity.type
_entity.pdbx_description
1 polymer ?
#
loop_
_entity_poly.entity_id
_entity_poly.type
_entity_poly.pdbx_seq_one_letter_code
_entity_poly.pdbx_strand_id
1 'polypeptide(L)'
;MAINFGTDGWRAVISDTFTFANLRVVSQAVADAVKSTAWEDLSKGAEIANKDRIVVGYDTRFLSDRYAKEVARVLAANGFKVFLSQSDAATPVISFATKQLGAIAGVMITASHNAPRYNGVKLKAAYGGGALPEQCKLVEVYLMDNETLGRGPNLLEYDKARELGLITTFNPLLEYSHHIRKLIDFDTIAEAKDLRIVVDSMYGSGRGVIRNLLGGTGVE
;
A
#
# COMPACT_ATOMS: atom_id res chain seq x y z
N MET A 1 -13.88 20.17 3.30
CA MET A 1 -12.50 20.03 2.73
C MET A 1 -12.58 19.30 1.40
N ALA A 2 -11.98 19.79 0.30
CA ALA A 2 -12.13 19.11 -1.00
C ALA A 2 -11.08 17.99 -1.15
N ILE A 3 -11.28 16.87 -0.45
CA ILE A 3 -10.54 15.63 -0.67
C ILE A 3 -11.38 14.79 -1.62
N ASN A 4 -10.91 14.62 -2.86
CA ASN A 4 -11.58 13.82 -3.87
C ASN A 4 -10.70 12.62 -4.22
N PHE A 5 -11.28 11.44 -4.18
CA PHE A 5 -10.64 10.24 -4.69
C PHE A 5 -10.81 10.20 -6.21
N GLY A 6 -9.69 9.99 -6.92
CA GLY A 6 -9.73 9.62 -8.32
C GLY A 6 -10.10 8.14 -8.48
N THR A 7 -9.79 7.58 -9.64
CA THR A 7 -10.12 6.18 -9.99
C THR A 7 -9.46 5.13 -9.10
N ASP A 8 -8.31 5.46 -8.46
CA ASP A 8 -7.52 4.51 -7.67
C ASP A 8 -7.00 5.08 -6.35
N GLY A 9 -7.47 6.28 -5.93
CA GLY A 9 -7.05 6.90 -4.68
C GLY A 9 -7.04 8.42 -4.70
N TRP A 10 -6.45 9.03 -3.68
CA TRP A 10 -6.32 10.46 -3.48
C TRP A 10 -4.88 10.92 -3.66
N ARG A 11 -4.64 12.03 -4.37
CA ARG A 11 -3.33 12.66 -4.55
C ARG A 11 -3.43 14.14 -4.30
N ALA A 12 -2.42 14.72 -3.64
CA ALA A 12 -2.36 16.15 -3.40
C ALA A 12 -0.91 16.64 -3.19
N VAL A 13 -0.74 17.95 -3.15
CA VAL A 13 0.57 18.58 -2.93
C VAL A 13 0.94 18.46 -1.45
N ILE A 14 2.17 17.99 -1.19
CA ILE A 14 2.73 17.84 0.16
C ILE A 14 2.78 19.20 0.84
N SER A 15 2.40 19.23 2.12
CA SER A 15 2.31 20.43 2.98
C SER A 15 1.24 21.46 2.60
N ASP A 16 0.55 21.25 1.48
CA ASP A 16 -0.63 22.04 1.13
C ASP A 16 -1.90 21.24 1.52
N THR A 17 -2.35 20.35 0.66
CA THR A 17 -3.51 19.50 0.94
C THR A 17 -3.09 18.12 1.45
N PHE A 18 -1.96 17.55 1.01
CA PHE A 18 -1.43 16.31 1.55
C PHE A 18 -0.67 16.57 2.85
N THR A 19 -1.42 16.68 3.93
CA THR A 19 -0.92 16.90 5.29
C THR A 19 -1.17 15.69 6.18
N PHE A 20 -0.45 15.58 7.31
CA PHE A 20 -0.72 14.54 8.30
C PHE A 20 -2.16 14.60 8.84
N ALA A 21 -2.70 15.79 9.04
CA ALA A 21 -4.07 15.98 9.51
C ALA A 21 -5.08 15.41 8.52
N ASN A 22 -4.98 15.79 7.25
CA ASN A 22 -5.87 15.29 6.19
C ASN A 22 -5.70 13.78 5.96
N LEU A 23 -4.45 13.29 6.03
CA LEU A 23 -4.17 11.87 5.89
C LEU A 23 -4.83 11.04 6.99
N ARG A 24 -4.86 11.53 8.24
CA ARG A 24 -5.56 10.85 9.36
C ARG A 24 -7.05 10.74 9.08
N VAL A 25 -7.67 11.83 8.62
CA VAL A 25 -9.11 11.86 8.29
C VAL A 25 -9.43 10.90 7.15
N VAL A 26 -8.61 10.90 6.10
CA VAL A 26 -8.72 9.95 4.99
C VAL A 26 -8.54 8.50 5.47
N SER A 27 -7.54 8.25 6.33
CA SER A 27 -7.28 6.90 6.87
C SER A 27 -8.42 6.40 7.75
N GLN A 28 -9.10 7.28 8.48
CA GLN A 28 -10.30 6.94 9.23
C GLN A 28 -11.43 6.53 8.29
N ALA A 29 -11.69 7.32 7.24
CA ALA A 29 -12.71 6.98 6.25
C ALA A 29 -12.41 5.64 5.55
N VAL A 30 -11.14 5.35 5.26
CA VAL A 30 -10.71 4.04 4.74
C VAL A 30 -11.03 2.93 5.75
N ALA A 31 -10.73 3.12 7.04
CA ALA A 31 -11.02 2.13 8.07
C ALA A 31 -12.53 1.85 8.18
N ASP A 32 -13.35 2.88 8.15
CA ASP A 32 -14.81 2.78 8.25
C ASP A 32 -15.39 2.08 7.01
N ALA A 33 -14.94 2.47 5.81
CA ALA A 33 -15.36 1.85 4.56
C ALA A 33 -14.98 0.36 4.52
N VAL A 34 -13.75 0.00 4.86
CA VAL A 34 -13.26 -1.40 4.83
C VAL A 34 -13.99 -2.28 5.84
N LYS A 35 -14.48 -1.74 6.94
CA LYS A 35 -15.30 -2.46 7.93
C LYS A 35 -16.74 -2.67 7.51
N SER A 36 -17.22 -1.96 6.52
CA SER A 36 -18.62 -2.02 6.11
C SER A 36 -18.94 -3.30 5.33
N THR A 37 -20.18 -3.76 5.43
CA THR A 37 -20.69 -4.85 4.60
C THR A 37 -20.63 -4.50 3.11
N ALA A 38 -20.79 -3.22 2.76
CA ALA A 38 -20.71 -2.75 1.38
C ALA A 38 -19.31 -2.99 0.78
N TRP A 39 -18.23 -2.81 1.54
CA TRP A 39 -16.88 -3.14 1.09
C TRP A 39 -16.72 -4.64 0.80
N GLU A 40 -17.23 -5.49 1.71
CA GLU A 40 -17.21 -6.94 1.50
C GLU A 40 -18.01 -7.34 0.26
N ASP A 41 -19.18 -6.75 0.06
CA ASP A 41 -20.03 -7.00 -1.10
C ASP A 41 -19.36 -6.61 -2.42
N LEU A 42 -18.65 -5.50 -2.45
CA LEU A 42 -17.85 -5.06 -3.60
C LEU A 42 -16.61 -5.93 -3.82
N SER A 43 -16.16 -6.65 -2.80
CA SER A 43 -15.01 -7.57 -2.87
C SER A 43 -15.39 -9.00 -3.26
N LYS A 44 -16.63 -9.27 -3.68
CA LYS A 44 -17.12 -10.59 -4.08
C LYS A 44 -16.23 -11.20 -5.17
N GLY A 45 -15.83 -12.46 -4.97
CA GLY A 45 -14.91 -13.19 -5.84
C GLY A 45 -13.43 -13.07 -5.45
N ALA A 46 -13.09 -12.23 -4.47
CA ALA A 46 -11.77 -12.24 -3.87
C ALA A 46 -11.74 -13.19 -2.66
N GLU A 47 -10.67 -13.96 -2.55
CA GLU A 47 -10.43 -14.79 -1.38
C GLU A 47 -9.91 -13.92 -0.22
N ILE A 48 -10.79 -13.57 0.71
CA ILE A 48 -10.46 -12.79 1.90
C ILE A 48 -10.33 -13.75 3.09
N ALA A 49 -9.10 -14.17 3.37
CA ALA A 49 -8.84 -15.06 4.50
C ALA A 49 -8.86 -14.32 5.86
N ASN A 50 -8.52 -13.02 5.85
CA ASN A 50 -8.34 -12.22 7.07
C ASN A 50 -9.00 -10.84 6.93
N LYS A 51 -10.23 -10.73 7.38
CA LYS A 51 -11.04 -9.49 7.33
C LYS A 51 -10.52 -8.36 8.25
N ASP A 52 -9.67 -8.69 9.21
CA ASP A 52 -9.04 -7.75 10.14
C ASP A 52 -7.64 -7.31 9.70
N ARG A 53 -7.16 -7.76 8.52
CA ARG A 53 -5.80 -7.51 8.06
C ARG A 53 -5.75 -6.48 6.92
N ILE A 54 -4.85 -5.51 7.07
CA ILE A 54 -4.54 -4.52 6.02
C ILE A 54 -3.02 -4.46 5.82
N VAL A 55 -2.60 -4.41 4.55
CA VAL A 55 -1.20 -4.20 4.17
C VAL A 55 -0.97 -2.72 3.89
N VAL A 56 0.10 -2.15 4.42
CA VAL A 56 0.49 -0.75 4.17
C VAL A 56 1.91 -0.71 3.61
N GLY A 57 2.07 -0.07 2.46
CA GLY A 57 3.37 0.17 1.84
C GLY A 57 3.54 1.61 1.39
N TYR A 58 4.75 1.94 0.97
CA TYR A 58 5.10 3.29 0.55
C TYR A 58 6.24 3.28 -0.47
N ASP A 59 6.33 4.35 -1.26
CA ASP A 59 7.40 4.58 -2.23
C ASP A 59 8.50 5.48 -1.67
N THR A 60 9.47 5.87 -2.53
CA THR A 60 10.62 6.71 -2.16
C THR A 60 10.33 8.19 -2.05
N ARG A 61 9.08 8.63 -2.19
CA ARG A 61 8.72 10.05 -2.10
C ARG A 61 8.96 10.62 -0.71
N PHE A 62 9.18 11.92 -0.66
CA PHE A 62 9.39 12.65 0.58
C PHE A 62 8.30 12.35 1.61
N LEU A 63 8.70 11.98 2.82
CA LEU A 63 7.84 11.63 3.96
C LEU A 63 6.94 10.39 3.76
N SER A 64 7.05 9.63 2.66
CA SER A 64 6.18 8.47 2.43
C SER A 64 6.23 7.44 3.56
N ASP A 65 7.41 7.21 4.14
CA ASP A 65 7.61 6.33 5.30
C ASP A 65 6.84 6.81 6.54
N ARG A 66 6.86 8.13 6.80
CA ARG A 66 6.15 8.74 7.93
C ARG A 66 4.64 8.75 7.70
N TYR A 67 4.22 9.03 6.48
CA TYR A 67 2.80 8.96 6.11
C TYR A 67 2.27 7.52 6.23
N ALA A 68 3.03 6.51 5.81
CA ALA A 68 2.65 5.11 5.95
C ALA A 68 2.51 4.70 7.44
N LYS A 69 3.42 5.15 8.31
CA LYS A 69 3.30 4.95 9.76
C LYS A 69 2.04 5.60 10.32
N GLU A 70 1.71 6.79 9.86
CA GLU A 70 0.52 7.51 10.33
C GLU A 70 -0.78 6.80 9.91
N VAL A 71 -0.85 6.32 8.66
CA VAL A 71 -1.94 5.45 8.20
C VAL A 71 -2.06 4.20 9.07
N ALA A 72 -0.95 3.54 9.34
CA ALA A 72 -0.92 2.34 10.17
C ALA A 72 -1.45 2.60 11.59
N ARG A 73 -1.14 3.76 12.20
CA ARG A 73 -1.63 4.17 13.52
C ARG A 73 -3.16 4.30 13.55
N VAL A 74 -3.73 4.94 12.53
CA VAL A 74 -5.20 5.10 12.42
C VAL A 74 -5.87 3.75 12.20
N LEU A 75 -5.36 2.94 11.29
CA LEU A 75 -5.92 1.62 11.00
C LEU A 75 -5.86 0.71 12.24
N ALA A 76 -4.73 0.70 12.95
CA ALA A 76 -4.57 -0.06 14.20
C ALA A 76 -5.52 0.41 15.30
N ALA A 77 -5.71 1.73 15.45
CA ALA A 77 -6.67 2.30 16.38
C ALA A 77 -8.13 1.89 16.09
N ASN A 78 -8.39 1.51 14.85
CA ASN A 78 -9.67 0.97 14.41
C ASN A 78 -9.73 -0.57 14.47
N GLY A 79 -8.76 -1.23 15.11
CA GLY A 79 -8.78 -2.67 15.38
C GLY A 79 -8.26 -3.54 14.23
N PHE A 80 -7.66 -2.96 13.18
CA PHE A 80 -7.00 -3.74 12.14
C PHE A 80 -5.61 -4.21 12.57
N LYS A 81 -5.24 -5.41 12.13
CA LYS A 81 -3.87 -5.91 12.13
C LYS A 81 -3.16 -5.38 10.88
N VAL A 82 -2.25 -4.46 11.06
CA VAL A 82 -1.55 -3.77 9.97
C VAL A 82 -0.21 -4.41 9.71
N PHE A 83 0.01 -4.86 8.48
CA PHE A 83 1.31 -5.30 7.98
C PHE A 83 1.96 -4.14 7.25
N LEU A 84 2.89 -3.47 7.94
CA LEU A 84 3.59 -2.29 7.42
C LEU A 84 4.92 -2.72 6.77
N SER A 85 5.13 -2.32 5.52
CA SER A 85 6.41 -2.53 4.84
C SER A 85 7.55 -1.89 5.63
N GLN A 86 8.63 -2.64 5.85
CA GLN A 86 9.82 -2.14 6.57
C GLN A 86 10.66 -1.14 5.75
N SER A 87 10.50 -1.16 4.43
CA SER A 87 11.19 -0.28 3.49
C SER A 87 10.24 0.16 2.38
N ASP A 88 10.66 1.14 1.59
CA ASP A 88 9.95 1.48 0.37
C ASP A 88 9.87 0.27 -0.57
N ALA A 89 8.77 0.19 -1.29
CA ALA A 89 8.50 -0.90 -2.22
C ALA A 89 7.70 -0.39 -3.44
N ALA A 90 7.89 -1.05 -4.56
CA ALA A 90 7.07 -0.78 -5.73
C ALA A 90 5.61 -1.22 -5.52
N THR A 91 4.68 -0.50 -6.11
CA THR A 91 3.23 -0.79 -5.98
C THR A 91 2.86 -2.26 -6.24
N PRO A 92 3.42 -2.96 -7.26
CA PRO A 92 3.12 -4.38 -7.48
C PRO A 92 3.49 -5.29 -6.29
N VAL A 93 4.54 -4.95 -5.56
CA VAL A 93 4.98 -5.70 -4.37
C VAL A 93 3.92 -5.66 -3.27
N ILE A 94 3.34 -4.47 -3.02
CA ILE A 94 2.27 -4.29 -2.04
C ILE A 94 0.96 -4.93 -2.52
N SER A 95 0.66 -4.85 -3.81
CA SER A 95 -0.45 -5.56 -4.43
C SER A 95 -0.36 -7.08 -4.21
N PHE A 96 0.79 -7.66 -4.46
CA PHE A 96 1.06 -9.08 -4.24
C PHE A 96 0.93 -9.44 -2.75
N ALA A 97 1.54 -8.67 -1.86
CA ALA A 97 1.47 -8.90 -0.43
C ALA A 97 0.03 -8.83 0.11
N THR A 98 -0.81 -7.91 -0.42
CA THR A 98 -2.22 -7.81 -0.04
C THR A 98 -2.95 -9.13 -0.32
N LYS A 99 -2.79 -9.67 -1.53
CA LYS A 99 -3.39 -10.95 -1.92
C LYS A 99 -2.78 -12.12 -1.14
N GLN A 100 -1.46 -12.21 -1.07
CA GLN A 100 -0.75 -13.32 -0.44
C GLN A 100 -1.08 -13.46 1.05
N LEU A 101 -1.22 -12.34 1.76
CA LEU A 101 -1.58 -12.32 3.17
C LEU A 101 -3.09 -12.50 3.41
N GLY A 102 -3.88 -12.66 2.35
CA GLY A 102 -5.34 -12.76 2.43
C GLY A 102 -5.98 -11.55 3.11
N ALA A 103 -5.38 -10.37 2.93
CA ALA A 103 -5.84 -9.14 3.55
C ALA A 103 -7.10 -8.59 2.87
N ILE A 104 -7.98 -7.98 3.63
CA ILE A 104 -9.21 -7.37 3.11
C ILE A 104 -8.92 -6.16 2.21
N ALA A 105 -7.82 -5.47 2.44
CA ALA A 105 -7.39 -4.32 1.69
C ALA A 105 -5.88 -4.08 1.80
N GLY A 106 -5.35 -3.24 0.91
CA GLY A 106 -4.02 -2.67 1.02
C GLY A 106 -4.03 -1.16 0.81
N VAL A 107 -3.06 -0.49 1.40
CA VAL A 107 -2.84 0.95 1.24
C VAL A 107 -1.42 1.18 0.75
N MET A 108 -1.28 1.92 -0.33
CA MET A 108 0.02 2.32 -0.88
C MET A 108 0.17 3.83 -0.84
N ILE A 109 1.16 4.31 -0.13
CA ILE A 109 1.51 5.75 -0.09
C ILE A 109 2.40 6.06 -1.28
N THR A 110 1.82 6.72 -2.27
CA THR A 110 2.47 7.06 -3.54
C THR A 110 1.64 8.05 -4.35
N ALA A 111 2.30 8.87 -5.14
CA ALA A 111 1.64 9.64 -6.20
C ALA A 111 2.07 9.16 -7.61
N SER A 112 2.54 7.92 -7.74
CA SER A 112 2.89 7.28 -9.02
C SER A 112 3.97 8.09 -9.78
N HIS A 113 3.61 8.66 -10.93
CA HIS A 113 4.47 9.44 -11.82
C HIS A 113 4.30 10.96 -11.68
N ASN A 114 3.47 11.43 -10.73
CA ASN A 114 3.32 12.87 -10.49
C ASN A 114 4.66 13.50 -10.04
N ALA A 115 4.79 14.80 -10.23
CA ALA A 115 5.95 15.57 -9.80
C ALA A 115 6.30 15.32 -8.31
N PRO A 116 7.57 15.49 -7.88
CA PRO A 116 8.02 15.16 -6.51
C PRO A 116 7.25 15.85 -5.38
N ARG A 117 6.64 17.01 -5.66
CA ARG A 117 5.83 17.76 -4.69
C ARG A 117 4.49 17.09 -4.32
N TYR A 118 4.08 16.04 -5.04
CA TYR A 118 2.85 15.32 -4.75
C TYR A 118 3.13 14.06 -3.92
N ASN A 119 2.16 13.71 -3.07
CA ASN A 119 2.04 12.36 -2.52
C ASN A 119 0.57 11.93 -2.60
N GLY A 120 0.27 10.69 -2.18
CA GLY A 120 -1.09 10.16 -2.31
C GLY A 120 -1.31 8.88 -1.53
N VAL A 121 -2.57 8.50 -1.47
CA VAL A 121 -3.07 7.24 -0.92
C VAL A 121 -3.73 6.46 -2.04
N LYS A 122 -3.20 5.31 -2.40
CA LYS A 122 -3.84 4.35 -3.30
C LYS A 122 -4.38 3.17 -2.53
N LEU A 123 -5.60 2.76 -2.86
CA LEU A 123 -6.22 1.59 -2.25
C LEU A 123 -6.03 0.35 -3.12
N LYS A 124 -5.79 -0.78 -2.45
CA LYS A 124 -5.72 -2.11 -3.04
C LYS A 124 -6.87 -2.95 -2.54
N ALA A 125 -7.56 -3.58 -3.46
CA ALA A 125 -8.60 -4.55 -3.12
C ALA A 125 -7.97 -5.89 -2.71
N ALA A 126 -8.74 -6.75 -2.09
CA ALA A 126 -8.30 -8.06 -1.59
C ALA A 126 -7.67 -8.95 -2.68
N TYR A 127 -8.10 -8.81 -3.95
CA TYR A 127 -7.50 -9.54 -5.06
C TYR A 127 -6.09 -9.06 -5.47
N GLY A 128 -5.59 -7.98 -4.84
CA GLY A 128 -4.26 -7.39 -5.08
C GLY A 128 -4.22 -6.29 -6.15
N GLY A 129 -5.26 -6.08 -6.93
CA GLY A 129 -5.38 -4.98 -7.88
C GLY A 129 -5.71 -3.64 -7.23
N GLY A 130 -5.94 -2.60 -8.04
CA GLY A 130 -6.49 -1.34 -7.54
C GLY A 130 -7.89 -1.56 -6.95
N ALA A 131 -8.27 -0.76 -5.96
CA ALA A 131 -9.64 -0.74 -5.48
C ALA A 131 -10.59 -0.34 -6.63
N LEU A 132 -11.79 -0.88 -6.62
CA LEU A 132 -12.82 -0.53 -7.58
C LEU A 132 -13.26 0.92 -7.41
N PRO A 133 -13.74 1.60 -8.47
CA PRO A 133 -14.28 2.96 -8.36
C PRO A 133 -15.36 3.07 -7.27
N GLU A 134 -16.20 2.04 -7.13
CA GLU A 134 -17.25 1.95 -6.12
C GLU A 134 -16.67 1.87 -4.69
N GLN A 135 -15.55 1.19 -4.50
CA GLN A 135 -14.84 1.15 -3.22
C GLN A 135 -14.22 2.52 -2.89
N CYS A 136 -13.64 3.20 -3.86
CA CYS A 136 -13.15 4.58 -3.69
C CYS A 136 -14.29 5.53 -3.35
N LYS A 137 -15.43 5.39 -4.02
CA LYS A 137 -16.63 6.19 -3.74
C LYS A 137 -17.18 5.93 -2.33
N LEU A 138 -17.14 4.70 -1.88
CA LEU A 138 -17.55 4.34 -0.52
C LEU A 138 -16.67 5.05 0.53
N VAL A 139 -15.36 5.16 0.29
CA VAL A 139 -14.47 5.94 1.18
C VAL A 139 -14.84 7.42 1.19
N GLU A 140 -15.20 8.02 0.04
CA GLU A 140 -15.67 9.41 -0.01
C GLU A 140 -16.96 9.60 0.79
N VAL A 141 -17.89 8.65 0.74
CA VAL A 141 -19.13 8.70 1.55
C VAL A 141 -18.78 8.73 3.04
N TYR A 142 -17.95 7.82 3.53
CA TYR A 142 -17.52 7.82 4.92
C TYR A 142 -16.72 9.07 5.31
N LEU A 143 -15.95 9.64 4.39
CA LEU A 143 -15.25 10.90 4.62
C LEU A 143 -16.23 12.05 4.88
N MET A 144 -17.27 12.15 4.05
CA MET A 144 -18.32 13.17 4.20
C MET A 144 -19.15 12.94 5.48
N ASP A 145 -19.50 11.70 5.78
CA ASP A 145 -20.26 11.35 6.98
C ASP A 145 -19.48 11.71 8.25
N ASN A 146 -18.18 11.39 8.28
CA ASN A 146 -17.31 11.73 9.42
C ASN A 146 -17.17 13.24 9.60
N GLU A 147 -17.03 14.00 8.51
CA GLU A 147 -17.00 15.46 8.54
C GLU A 147 -18.33 16.03 9.06
N THR A 148 -19.45 15.56 8.55
CA THR A 148 -20.79 16.02 8.94
C THR A 148 -21.11 15.73 10.40
N LEU A 149 -20.68 14.57 10.89
CA LEU A 149 -20.91 14.13 12.28
C LEU A 149 -19.84 14.63 13.26
N GLY A 150 -18.85 15.38 12.78
CA GLY A 150 -17.74 15.87 13.61
C GLY A 150 -16.89 14.74 14.19
N ARG A 151 -16.83 13.58 13.54
CA ARG A 151 -16.01 12.43 13.99
C ARG A 151 -14.57 12.66 13.57
N GLY A 152 -13.68 12.77 14.57
CA GLY A 152 -12.25 12.79 14.35
C GLY A 152 -11.68 11.39 14.11
N PRO A 153 -10.42 11.32 13.62
CA PRO A 153 -9.72 10.04 13.45
C PRO A 153 -9.35 9.44 14.81
N ASN A 154 -9.58 8.12 14.94
CA ASN A 154 -9.02 7.36 16.05
C ASN A 154 -7.50 7.22 15.86
N LEU A 155 -6.76 7.42 16.94
CA LEU A 155 -5.29 7.36 16.93
C LEU A 155 -4.78 6.44 18.03
N LEU A 156 -3.82 5.60 17.68
CA LEU A 156 -3.06 4.83 18.64
C LEU A 156 -1.58 5.17 18.46
N GLU A 157 -0.86 5.30 19.56
CA GLU A 157 0.59 5.55 19.50
C GLU A 157 1.28 4.36 18.80
N TYR A 158 2.26 4.67 17.93
CA TYR A 158 2.89 3.68 17.06
C TYR A 158 3.55 2.54 17.84
N ASP A 159 4.33 2.88 18.86
CA ASP A 159 5.03 1.87 19.68
C ASP A 159 4.03 1.04 20.49
N LYS A 160 2.98 1.67 21.00
CA LYS A 160 1.89 0.96 21.68
C LYS A 160 1.15 -0.01 20.76
N ALA A 161 0.88 0.40 19.53
CA ALA A 161 0.26 -0.47 18.52
C ALA A 161 1.15 -1.68 18.18
N ARG A 162 2.47 -1.50 18.14
CA ARG A 162 3.43 -2.59 17.96
C ARG A 162 3.48 -3.54 19.15
N GLU A 163 3.53 -3.02 20.36
CA GLU A 163 3.48 -3.82 21.59
C GLU A 163 2.23 -4.70 21.66
N LEU A 164 1.08 -4.16 21.21
CA LEU A 164 -0.19 -4.88 21.15
C LEU A 164 -0.28 -5.86 19.95
N GLY A 165 0.73 -5.94 19.10
CA GLY A 165 0.72 -6.77 17.89
C GLY A 165 -0.24 -6.31 16.80
N LEU A 166 -0.74 -5.06 16.88
CA LEU A 166 -1.62 -4.47 15.86
C LEU A 166 -0.85 -3.91 14.66
N ILE A 167 0.43 -3.56 14.83
CA ILE A 167 1.31 -3.19 13.73
C ILE A 167 2.50 -4.14 13.72
N THR A 168 2.67 -4.87 12.62
CA THR A 168 3.82 -5.73 12.36
C THR A 168 4.57 -5.22 11.13
N THR A 169 5.88 -4.99 11.26
CA THR A 169 6.72 -4.67 10.11
C THR A 169 7.18 -5.94 9.42
N PHE A 170 7.22 -5.94 8.08
CA PHE A 170 7.63 -7.11 7.29
C PHE A 170 8.38 -6.69 6.02
N ASN A 171 9.11 -7.63 5.44
CA ASN A 171 9.77 -7.46 4.15
C ASN A 171 8.88 -8.02 3.02
N PRO A 172 8.16 -7.18 2.27
CA PRO A 172 7.30 -7.67 1.21
C PRO A 172 8.06 -8.17 -0.04
N LEU A 173 9.33 -7.75 -0.20
CA LEU A 173 10.14 -8.14 -1.36
C LEU A 173 10.56 -9.60 -1.34
N LEU A 174 10.67 -10.22 -0.18
CA LEU A 174 11.14 -11.60 -0.05
C LEU A 174 10.21 -12.57 -0.78
N GLU A 175 8.96 -12.60 -0.38
CA GLU A 175 7.95 -13.49 -0.97
C GLU A 175 7.60 -13.09 -2.42
N TYR A 176 7.62 -11.79 -2.72
CA TYR A 176 7.45 -11.30 -4.08
C TYR A 176 8.55 -11.84 -5.00
N SER A 177 9.80 -11.78 -4.57
CA SER A 177 10.95 -12.29 -5.34
C SER A 177 10.87 -13.81 -5.53
N HIS A 178 10.48 -14.55 -4.49
CA HIS A 178 10.23 -15.99 -4.60
C HIS A 178 9.13 -16.31 -5.61
N HIS A 179 8.06 -15.50 -5.62
CA HIS A 179 6.97 -15.68 -6.59
C HIS A 179 7.41 -15.39 -8.02
N ILE A 180 8.15 -14.31 -8.26
CA ILE A 180 8.68 -13.96 -9.58
C ILE A 180 9.59 -15.08 -10.11
N ARG A 181 10.43 -15.67 -9.26
CA ARG A 181 11.30 -16.79 -9.64
C ARG A 181 10.54 -18.04 -10.10
N LYS A 182 9.28 -18.20 -9.71
CA LYS A 182 8.42 -19.31 -10.18
C LYS A 182 7.75 -19.02 -11.52
N LEU A 183 7.67 -17.73 -11.92
CA LEU A 183 7.00 -17.32 -13.15
C LEU A 183 7.98 -17.15 -14.32
N ILE A 184 9.26 -16.96 -14.02
CA ILE A 184 10.30 -16.66 -15.01
C ILE A 184 11.29 -17.81 -15.05
N ASP A 185 11.64 -18.25 -16.25
CA ASP A 185 12.67 -19.25 -16.49
C ASP A 185 14.06 -18.60 -16.37
N PHE A 186 14.63 -18.64 -15.16
CA PHE A 186 15.96 -18.11 -14.90
C PHE A 186 17.08 -18.99 -15.44
N ASP A 187 16.82 -20.26 -15.73
CA ASP A 187 17.81 -21.17 -16.33
C ASP A 187 18.06 -20.75 -17.79
N THR A 188 16.99 -20.46 -18.54
CA THR A 188 17.10 -19.88 -19.90
C THR A 188 17.87 -18.54 -19.87
N ILE A 189 17.63 -17.68 -18.88
CA ILE A 189 18.36 -16.41 -18.73
C ILE A 189 19.87 -16.70 -18.47
N ALA A 190 20.18 -17.67 -17.64
CA ALA A 190 21.56 -18.04 -17.32
C ALA A 190 22.35 -18.62 -18.51
N GLU A 191 21.67 -19.18 -19.50
CA GLU A 191 22.29 -19.67 -20.74
C GLU A 191 22.69 -18.53 -21.69
N ALA A 192 22.13 -17.34 -21.54
CA ALA A 192 22.40 -16.19 -22.38
C ALA A 192 23.72 -15.49 -21.98
N LYS A 193 24.86 -16.18 -22.16
CA LYS A 193 26.20 -15.78 -21.68
C LYS A 193 26.70 -14.42 -22.20
N ASP A 194 26.18 -13.97 -23.34
CA ASP A 194 26.58 -12.70 -23.97
C ASP A 194 25.61 -11.56 -23.61
N LEU A 195 24.59 -11.84 -22.79
CA LEU A 195 23.61 -10.82 -22.40
C LEU A 195 24.18 -9.89 -21.33
N ARG A 196 24.22 -8.61 -21.67
CA ARG A 196 24.57 -7.53 -20.75
C ARG A 196 23.39 -6.61 -20.56
N ILE A 197 23.06 -6.29 -19.32
CA ILE A 197 21.88 -5.49 -18.97
C ILE A 197 22.31 -4.28 -18.14
N VAL A 198 21.94 -3.10 -18.60
CA VAL A 198 22.04 -1.85 -17.81
C VAL A 198 20.67 -1.59 -17.19
N VAL A 199 20.62 -1.48 -15.87
CA VAL A 199 19.37 -1.19 -15.13
C VAL A 199 19.54 0.12 -14.38
N ASP A 200 18.74 1.12 -14.76
CA ASP A 200 18.64 2.38 -14.05
C ASP A 200 17.23 2.55 -13.48
N SER A 201 17.09 2.43 -12.18
CA SER A 201 15.82 2.65 -11.46
C SER A 201 15.61 4.10 -11.04
N MET A 202 16.50 5.02 -11.44
CA MET A 202 16.44 6.45 -11.12
C MET A 202 16.12 6.75 -9.64
N TYR A 203 16.74 5.99 -8.73
CA TYR A 203 16.47 6.03 -7.27
C TYR A 203 15.04 5.72 -6.84
N GLY A 204 14.21 5.17 -7.74
CA GLY A 204 12.84 4.75 -7.43
C GLY A 204 12.76 3.47 -6.59
N SER A 205 11.53 3.08 -6.22
CA SER A 205 11.25 1.90 -5.37
C SER A 205 11.59 0.55 -6.03
N GLY A 206 11.95 0.53 -7.31
CA GLY A 206 12.44 -0.66 -8.01
C GLY A 206 13.94 -0.89 -7.90
N ARG A 207 14.70 0.01 -7.22
CA ARG A 207 16.16 -0.11 -7.12
C ARG A 207 16.58 -1.40 -6.43
N GLY A 208 17.57 -2.06 -7.03
CA GLY A 208 18.11 -3.32 -6.52
C GLY A 208 17.26 -4.57 -6.82
N VAL A 209 15.99 -4.44 -7.20
CA VAL A 209 15.10 -5.59 -7.41
C VAL A 209 15.56 -6.46 -8.57
N ILE A 210 15.82 -5.86 -9.74
CA ILE A 210 16.31 -6.61 -10.92
C ILE A 210 17.68 -7.22 -10.65
N ARG A 211 18.60 -6.47 -10.04
CA ARG A 211 19.91 -6.99 -9.64
C ARG A 211 19.79 -8.22 -8.73
N ASN A 212 18.90 -8.17 -7.75
CA ASN A 212 18.67 -9.29 -6.84
C ASN A 212 18.03 -10.50 -7.52
N LEU A 213 17.12 -10.28 -8.47
CA LEU A 213 16.48 -11.34 -9.23
C LEU A 213 17.45 -12.03 -10.19
N LEU A 214 18.31 -11.26 -10.88
CA LEU A 214 19.31 -11.79 -11.81
C LEU A 214 20.57 -12.33 -11.11
N GLY A 215 20.73 -12.07 -9.81
CA GLY A 215 21.86 -12.56 -9.05
C GLY A 215 21.96 -14.09 -9.13
N GLY A 216 23.15 -14.59 -9.55
CA GLY A 216 23.42 -16.02 -9.74
C GLY A 216 23.15 -16.55 -11.16
N THR A 217 22.60 -15.75 -12.08
CA THR A 217 22.40 -16.17 -13.47
C THR A 217 23.65 -16.03 -14.34
N GLY A 218 24.67 -15.28 -13.91
CA GLY A 218 25.86 -14.97 -14.72
C GLY A 218 25.65 -13.85 -15.75
N VAL A 219 24.49 -13.22 -15.79
CA VAL A 219 24.24 -12.01 -16.61
C VAL A 219 24.91 -10.81 -15.96
N GLU A 220 25.69 -10.04 -16.74
CA GLU A 220 26.37 -8.84 -16.32
C GLU A 220 25.53 -7.57 -16.55
#